data_ded104ace626d04334d737b8f7e73d0e
#
_entry.id   ded104ace626d04334d737b8f7e73d0e
#
_cell.length_a   1.000
_cell.length_b   1.000
_cell.length_c   1.000
_cell.angle_alpha   90.00
_cell.angle_beta   90.00
_cell.angle_gamma   90.00
#
_symmetry.space_group_name_H-M   'P 1'
#
loop_
_entity.id
_entity.type
_entity.pdbx_description
1 polymer ?
#
loop_
_entity_poly.entity_id
_entity_poly.type
_entity_poly.pdbx_seq_one_letter_code
_entity_poly.pdbx_strand_id
1 'polypeptide(L)'
;MYFSEMKKIFILTGEPSGDKLASTVISKLKQNRSDIEFLSVGGFHLNALGIKSIYDLKEITYIGFTSVLLNIFKIKKKIDETVNKIIEFKPDILFSVDSPDFTLRVSEKVKKINPSIKTIHFVAPQVWVWREGRVKKFKSFLDHVLLLFQFEKKYFEKENIQSTFTGHPLLENGEKGKIDISQIIKDHKKIISIFPGSRQSELDIHLPILIDFIKMMN
;
A
#
# COMPACT_ATOMS: atom_id res chain seq x y z
N MET A 1 38.46 -8.74 3.14
CA MET A 1 37.45 -7.67 3.14
C MET A 1 36.32 -8.13 2.21
N TYR A 2 35.27 -8.76 2.72
CA TYR A 2 34.10 -9.16 1.89
C TYR A 2 33.35 -7.87 1.55
N PHE A 3 33.44 -7.42 0.30
CA PHE A 3 32.51 -6.44 -0.21
C PHE A 3 31.12 -7.10 -0.22
N SER A 4 30.30 -6.79 0.75
CA SER A 4 28.89 -7.14 0.69
C SER A 4 28.33 -6.49 -0.57
N GLU A 5 27.89 -7.31 -1.52
CA GLU A 5 27.27 -6.84 -2.76
C GLU A 5 26.07 -5.95 -2.39
N MET A 6 26.04 -4.72 -2.92
CA MET A 6 25.00 -3.75 -2.61
C MET A 6 23.65 -4.33 -3.02
N LYS A 7 22.73 -4.46 -2.07
CA LYS A 7 21.38 -4.98 -2.34
C LYS A 7 20.51 -3.94 -3.00
N LYS A 8 19.65 -4.36 -3.92
CA LYS A 8 18.73 -3.48 -4.65
C LYS A 8 17.28 -3.81 -4.31
N ILE A 9 16.53 -2.78 -3.90
CA ILE A 9 15.10 -2.93 -3.60
C ILE A 9 14.31 -1.96 -4.47
N PHE A 10 13.37 -2.50 -5.24
CA PHE A 10 12.37 -1.68 -5.93
C PHE A 10 11.11 -1.61 -5.09
N ILE A 11 10.66 -0.40 -4.74
CA ILE A 11 9.46 -0.15 -3.95
C ILE A 11 8.33 0.23 -4.89
N LEU A 12 7.22 -0.50 -4.83
CA LEU A 12 6.08 -0.32 -5.72
C LEU A 12 4.83 0.03 -4.93
N THR A 13 4.34 1.25 -5.07
CA THR A 13 3.07 1.71 -4.50
C THR A 13 2.12 2.15 -5.60
N GLY A 14 0.83 2.20 -5.33
CA GLY A 14 -0.18 2.66 -6.30
C GLY A 14 -1.00 3.85 -5.80
N GLU A 15 -0.90 4.18 -4.50
CA GLU A 15 -1.69 5.21 -3.83
C GLU A 15 -0.86 5.93 -2.76
N PRO A 16 -1.25 7.18 -2.36
CA PRO A 16 -0.58 7.92 -1.28
C PRO A 16 -0.59 7.19 0.07
N SER A 17 -1.62 6.39 0.37
CA SER A 17 -1.69 5.53 1.56
C SER A 17 -0.59 4.48 1.55
N GLY A 18 -0.40 3.80 0.41
CA GLY A 18 0.67 2.82 0.21
C GLY A 18 2.06 3.46 0.29
N ASP A 19 2.25 4.66 -0.26
CA ASP A 19 3.49 5.44 -0.17
C ASP A 19 3.85 5.74 1.30
N LYS A 20 2.88 6.18 2.11
CA LYS A 20 3.06 6.41 3.54
C LYS A 20 3.43 5.13 4.29
N LEU A 21 2.74 4.02 4.02
CA LEU A 21 3.05 2.72 4.64
C LEU A 21 4.44 2.21 4.25
N ALA A 22 4.77 2.29 2.95
CA ALA A 22 6.09 1.93 2.45
C ALA A 22 7.19 2.74 3.13
N SER A 23 7.02 4.07 3.24
CA SER A 23 8.01 4.95 3.85
C SER A 23 8.29 4.60 5.32
N THR A 24 7.28 4.16 6.07
CA THR A 24 7.46 3.71 7.47
C THR A 24 8.39 2.50 7.57
N VAL A 25 8.19 1.50 6.71
CA VAL A 25 9.04 0.30 6.68
C VAL A 25 10.45 0.65 6.21
N ILE A 26 10.56 1.40 5.12
CA ILE A 26 11.85 1.73 4.50
C ILE A 26 12.68 2.67 5.37
N SER A 27 12.05 3.60 6.09
CA SER A 27 12.72 4.45 7.07
C SER A 27 13.45 3.61 8.13
N LYS A 28 12.77 2.62 8.72
CA LYS A 28 13.37 1.69 9.69
C LYS A 28 14.49 0.85 9.06
N LEU A 29 14.31 0.41 7.81
CA LEU A 29 15.32 -0.36 7.11
C LEU A 29 16.58 0.48 6.84
N LYS A 30 16.45 1.73 6.40
CA LYS A 30 17.58 2.65 6.16
C LYS A 30 18.35 2.99 7.44
N GLN A 31 17.68 3.05 8.59
CA GLN A 31 18.35 3.25 9.89
C GLN A 31 19.29 2.08 10.26
N ASN A 32 18.93 0.87 9.83
CA ASN A 32 19.67 -0.35 10.19
C ASN A 32 20.63 -0.85 9.09
N ARG A 33 20.48 -0.37 7.85
CA ARG A 33 21.23 -0.82 6.67
C ARG A 33 21.53 0.34 5.75
N SER A 34 22.82 0.55 5.43
CA SER A 34 23.30 1.58 4.50
C SER A 34 23.72 1.02 3.13
N ASP A 35 23.77 -0.31 2.99
CA ASP A 35 24.23 -1.04 1.83
C ASP A 35 23.09 -1.42 0.86
N ILE A 36 22.05 -0.59 0.76
CA ILE A 36 20.88 -0.85 -0.08
C ILE A 36 20.66 0.31 -1.05
N GLU A 37 20.56 -0.02 -2.33
CA GLU A 37 20.11 0.90 -3.37
C GLU A 37 18.59 0.78 -3.55
N PHE A 38 17.90 1.92 -3.59
CA PHE A 38 16.45 2.00 -3.72
C PHE A 38 16.03 2.74 -5.00
N LEU A 39 15.00 2.20 -5.65
CA LEU A 39 14.24 2.88 -6.70
C LEU A 39 12.75 2.64 -6.45
N SER A 40 11.86 3.53 -6.86
CA SER A 40 10.45 3.37 -6.54
C SER A 40 9.48 3.80 -7.63
N VAL A 41 8.26 3.33 -7.50
CA VAL A 41 7.04 4.06 -7.82
C VAL A 41 6.47 4.51 -6.48
N GLY A 42 6.66 5.78 -6.15
CA GLY A 42 6.30 6.34 -4.85
C GLY A 42 5.93 7.80 -4.95
N GLY A 43 5.48 8.35 -3.83
CA GLY A 43 5.03 9.72 -3.72
C GLY A 43 5.87 10.55 -2.77
N PHE A 44 5.19 11.48 -2.09
CA PHE A 44 5.80 12.46 -1.19
C PHE A 44 6.64 11.82 -0.07
N HIS A 45 6.14 10.74 0.56
CA HIS A 45 6.78 10.15 1.74
C HIS A 45 8.09 9.41 1.39
N LEU A 46 8.12 8.65 0.28
CA LEU A 46 9.34 7.99 -0.18
C LEU A 46 10.35 9.02 -0.71
N ASN A 47 9.88 10.06 -1.43
CA ASN A 47 10.74 11.15 -1.88
C ASN A 47 11.40 11.89 -0.70
N ALA A 48 10.68 12.11 0.40
CA ALA A 48 11.22 12.70 1.63
C ALA A 48 12.34 11.85 2.27
N LEU A 49 12.40 10.54 2.00
CA LEU A 49 13.50 9.65 2.39
C LEU A 49 14.66 9.65 1.37
N GLY A 50 14.62 10.51 0.34
CA GLY A 50 15.63 10.57 -0.72
C GLY A 50 15.51 9.44 -1.74
N ILE A 51 14.36 8.76 -1.84
CA ILE A 51 14.15 7.65 -2.77
C ILE A 51 13.46 8.18 -4.02
N LYS A 52 14.15 8.06 -5.15
CA LYS A 52 13.65 8.53 -6.45
C LYS A 52 12.49 7.67 -6.94
N SER A 53 11.41 8.32 -7.39
CA SER A 53 10.34 7.68 -8.14
C SER A 53 10.63 7.74 -9.65
N ILE A 54 10.24 6.68 -10.37
CA ILE A 54 10.41 6.61 -11.85
C ILE A 54 9.41 7.50 -12.60
N TYR A 55 8.29 7.86 -11.97
CA TYR A 55 7.29 8.84 -12.44
C TYR A 55 6.44 9.34 -11.27
N ASP A 56 5.59 10.35 -11.50
CA ASP A 56 4.70 10.88 -10.47
C ASP A 56 3.59 9.86 -10.13
N LEU A 57 3.42 9.56 -8.85
CA LEU A 57 2.39 8.65 -8.35
C LEU A 57 0.97 9.06 -8.80
N LYS A 58 0.74 10.35 -9.02
CA LYS A 58 -0.52 10.87 -9.55
C LYS A 58 -0.93 10.26 -10.89
N GLU A 59 0.04 9.86 -11.71
CA GLU A 59 -0.25 9.23 -13.01
C GLU A 59 -0.99 7.90 -12.88
N ILE A 60 -0.95 7.27 -11.70
CA ILE A 60 -1.67 6.02 -11.39
C ILE A 60 -2.96 6.30 -10.61
N THR A 61 -2.92 7.22 -9.63
CA THR A 61 -4.03 7.49 -8.70
C THR A 61 -5.24 8.15 -9.35
N TYR A 62 -5.09 8.81 -10.49
CA TYR A 62 -6.20 9.43 -11.24
C TYR A 62 -7.22 8.46 -11.81
N ILE A 63 -7.03 7.16 -11.60
CA ILE A 63 -7.93 6.13 -12.10
C ILE A 63 -9.00 5.86 -11.05
N GLY A 64 -9.91 6.83 -10.91
CA GLY A 64 -11.14 6.63 -10.14
C GLY A 64 -12.02 5.54 -10.75
N PHE A 65 -12.87 4.91 -9.94
CA PHE A 65 -13.67 3.72 -10.30
C PHE A 65 -14.51 3.88 -11.59
N THR A 66 -14.97 5.09 -11.90
CA THR A 66 -15.73 5.40 -13.11
C THR A 66 -14.87 5.56 -14.37
N SER A 67 -13.58 5.84 -14.22
CA SER A 67 -12.66 6.06 -15.34
C SER A 67 -11.84 4.81 -15.72
N VAL A 68 -11.92 3.73 -14.94
CA VAL A 68 -11.14 2.48 -15.19
C VAL A 68 -11.45 1.89 -16.55
N LEU A 69 -12.71 1.80 -16.95
CA LEU A 69 -13.10 1.25 -18.25
C LEU A 69 -12.58 2.09 -19.43
N LEU A 70 -12.58 3.43 -19.29
CA LEU A 70 -12.08 4.34 -20.32
C LEU A 70 -10.56 4.42 -20.37
N ASN A 71 -9.87 4.02 -19.30
CA ASN A 71 -8.42 4.15 -19.16
C ASN A 71 -7.66 2.81 -19.12
N ILE A 72 -8.32 1.69 -19.40
CA ILE A 72 -7.71 0.35 -19.30
C ILE A 72 -6.42 0.21 -20.11
N PHE A 73 -6.37 0.82 -21.29
CA PHE A 73 -5.16 0.83 -22.12
C PHE A 73 -4.03 1.65 -21.52
N LYS A 74 -4.35 2.78 -20.88
CA LYS A 74 -3.36 3.62 -20.17
C LYS A 74 -2.79 2.89 -18.98
N ILE A 75 -3.64 2.20 -18.20
CA ILE A 75 -3.22 1.37 -17.06
C ILE A 75 -2.28 0.26 -17.54
N LYS A 76 -2.68 -0.46 -18.60
CA LYS A 76 -1.86 -1.53 -19.15
C LYS A 76 -0.49 -1.02 -19.60
N LYS A 77 -0.45 0.12 -20.32
CA LYS A 77 0.79 0.77 -20.75
C LYS A 77 1.66 1.14 -19.52
N LYS A 78 1.04 1.70 -18.46
CA LYS A 78 1.77 2.09 -17.24
C LYS A 78 2.30 0.87 -16.48
N ILE A 79 1.56 -0.24 -16.44
CA ILE A 79 2.03 -1.51 -15.90
C ILE A 79 3.27 -1.99 -16.69
N ASP A 80 3.21 -1.99 -18.02
CA ASP A 80 4.30 -2.46 -18.88
C ASP A 80 5.55 -1.57 -18.74
N GLU A 81 5.38 -0.24 -18.69
CA GLU A 81 6.44 0.72 -18.40
C GLU A 81 7.13 0.43 -17.06
N THR A 82 6.33 0.21 -16.01
CA THR A 82 6.82 -0.10 -14.66
C THR A 82 7.60 -1.42 -14.64
N VAL A 83 7.07 -2.46 -15.27
CA VAL A 83 7.75 -3.76 -15.40
C VAL A 83 9.10 -3.61 -16.08
N ASN A 84 9.17 -2.88 -17.21
CA ASN A 84 10.42 -2.67 -17.92
C ASN A 84 11.46 -1.96 -17.04
N LYS A 85 11.05 -0.93 -16.29
CA LYS A 85 11.94 -0.22 -15.36
C LYS A 85 12.43 -1.08 -14.20
N ILE A 86 11.59 -1.97 -13.67
CA ILE A 86 11.99 -2.94 -12.64
C ILE A 86 13.03 -3.91 -13.20
N ILE A 87 12.81 -4.46 -14.40
CA ILE A 87 13.74 -5.40 -15.03
C ILE A 87 15.08 -4.72 -15.38
N GLU A 88 15.04 -3.46 -15.84
CA GLU A 88 16.24 -2.64 -16.10
C GLU A 88 17.05 -2.39 -14.82
N PHE A 89 16.39 -2.07 -13.71
CA PHE A 89 17.01 -1.83 -12.40
C PHE A 89 17.63 -3.09 -11.78
N LYS A 90 17.11 -4.28 -12.14
CA LYS A 90 17.55 -5.59 -11.63
C LYS A 90 17.55 -5.67 -10.10
N PRO A 91 16.42 -5.45 -9.41
CA PRO A 91 16.37 -5.53 -7.97
C PRO A 91 16.51 -6.97 -7.48
N ASP A 92 17.09 -7.14 -6.27
CA ASP A 92 17.01 -8.42 -5.53
C ASP A 92 15.58 -8.63 -5.00
N ILE A 93 14.92 -7.53 -4.61
CA ILE A 93 13.59 -7.55 -4.00
C ILE A 93 12.69 -6.54 -4.70
N LEU A 94 11.50 -7.00 -5.12
CA LEU A 94 10.36 -6.16 -5.44
C LEU A 94 9.44 -6.11 -4.22
N PHE A 95 9.43 -4.96 -3.54
CA PHE A 95 8.58 -4.68 -2.40
C PHE A 95 7.35 -3.88 -2.83
N SER A 96 6.21 -4.56 -2.97
CA SER A 96 4.94 -3.95 -3.36
C SER A 96 4.06 -3.68 -2.14
N VAL A 97 3.35 -2.55 -2.13
CA VAL A 97 2.54 -2.11 -0.99
C VAL A 97 1.17 -1.68 -1.45
N ASP A 98 0.13 -2.34 -0.92
CA ASP A 98 -1.28 -2.02 -1.19
C ASP A 98 -1.64 -1.98 -2.70
N SER A 99 -2.77 -1.36 -3.07
CA SER A 99 -3.22 -1.16 -4.46
C SER A 99 -3.12 -2.42 -5.34
N PRO A 100 -3.75 -3.55 -4.94
CA PRO A 100 -3.51 -4.87 -5.54
C PRO A 100 -3.82 -4.94 -7.03
N ASP A 101 -4.73 -4.12 -7.54
CA ASP A 101 -5.08 -4.11 -8.96
C ASP A 101 -3.94 -3.59 -9.86
N PHE A 102 -3.04 -2.78 -9.32
CA PHE A 102 -1.84 -2.32 -10.01
C PHE A 102 -0.61 -3.13 -9.57
N THR A 103 -0.31 -3.15 -8.28
CA THR A 103 0.94 -3.69 -7.75
C THR A 103 1.09 -5.19 -7.97
N LEU A 104 0.01 -5.98 -7.80
CA LEU A 104 0.08 -7.44 -8.03
C LEU A 104 0.17 -7.79 -9.51
N ARG A 105 -0.43 -6.99 -10.40
CA ARG A 105 -0.28 -7.20 -11.86
C ARG A 105 1.16 -6.96 -12.31
N VAL A 106 1.81 -5.93 -11.76
CA VAL A 106 3.24 -5.68 -12.01
C VAL A 106 4.07 -6.82 -11.47
N SER A 107 3.85 -7.23 -10.21
CA SER A 107 4.59 -8.34 -9.56
C SER A 107 4.46 -9.64 -10.33
N GLU A 108 3.26 -10.00 -10.81
CA GLU A 108 3.02 -11.18 -11.64
C GLU A 108 3.85 -11.14 -12.93
N LYS A 109 3.87 -10.00 -13.64
CA LYS A 109 4.65 -9.85 -14.87
C LYS A 109 6.15 -9.89 -14.62
N VAL A 110 6.63 -9.20 -13.59
CA VAL A 110 8.05 -9.21 -13.20
C VAL A 110 8.49 -10.63 -12.89
N LYS A 111 7.73 -11.38 -12.08
CA LYS A 111 8.05 -12.76 -11.70
C LYS A 111 8.09 -13.71 -12.88
N LYS A 112 7.22 -13.50 -13.89
CA LYS A 112 7.24 -14.27 -15.14
C LYS A 112 8.47 -14.00 -16.00
N ILE A 113 8.97 -12.76 -16.02
CA ILE A 113 10.15 -12.38 -16.80
C ILE A 113 11.44 -12.77 -16.07
N ASN A 114 11.51 -12.49 -14.76
CA ASN A 114 12.68 -12.82 -13.94
C ASN A 114 12.26 -13.48 -12.62
N PRO A 115 12.20 -14.81 -12.55
CA PRO A 115 11.82 -15.55 -11.35
C PRO A 115 12.79 -15.39 -10.16
N SER A 116 14.02 -14.92 -10.39
CA SER A 116 15.01 -14.73 -9.31
C SER A 116 14.70 -13.54 -8.40
N ILE A 117 13.96 -12.54 -8.90
CA ILE A 117 13.54 -11.38 -8.11
C ILE A 117 12.59 -11.86 -7.00
N LYS A 118 12.93 -11.59 -5.74
CA LYS A 118 12.06 -11.89 -4.61
C LYS A 118 10.92 -10.89 -4.54
N THR A 119 9.70 -11.38 -4.52
CA THR A 119 8.48 -10.55 -4.49
C THR A 119 7.85 -10.60 -3.11
N ILE A 120 7.82 -9.45 -2.44
CA ILE A 120 7.22 -9.27 -1.12
C ILE A 120 6.07 -8.28 -1.25
N HIS A 121 4.89 -8.66 -0.76
CA HIS A 121 3.72 -7.79 -0.78
C HIS A 121 3.30 -7.42 0.64
N PHE A 122 3.12 -6.14 0.90
CA PHE A 122 2.64 -5.61 2.18
C PHE A 122 1.22 -5.06 2.02
N VAL A 123 0.38 -5.33 2.99
CA VAL A 123 -1.08 -5.10 2.98
C VAL A 123 -1.80 -6.11 2.07
N ALA A 124 -2.16 -7.23 2.65
CA ALA A 124 -2.84 -8.31 1.93
C ALA A 124 -4.13 -7.82 1.26
N PRO A 125 -4.40 -8.27 0.02
CA PRO A 125 -5.72 -8.05 -0.58
C PRO A 125 -6.82 -8.65 0.28
N GLN A 126 -7.98 -8.00 0.37
CA GLN A 126 -9.13 -8.47 1.17
C GLN A 126 -9.76 -9.73 0.57
N VAL A 127 -9.03 -10.84 0.62
CA VAL A 127 -9.46 -12.13 0.02
C VAL A 127 -10.57 -12.80 0.80
N TRP A 128 -10.73 -12.48 2.08
CA TRP A 128 -11.72 -13.07 3.00
C TRP A 128 -13.14 -12.57 2.77
N VAL A 129 -13.36 -11.51 2.01
CA VAL A 129 -14.70 -10.94 1.79
C VAL A 129 -15.46 -11.73 0.71
N TRP A 130 -14.80 -12.08 -0.43
CA TRP A 130 -15.49 -12.68 -1.58
C TRP A 130 -14.60 -13.33 -2.63
N ARG A 131 -13.30 -13.48 -2.38
CA ARG A 131 -12.34 -13.93 -3.41
C ARG A 131 -11.24 -14.84 -2.88
N GLU A 132 -11.55 -15.76 -1.97
CA GLU A 132 -10.56 -16.71 -1.42
C GLU A 132 -9.77 -17.45 -2.51
N GLY A 133 -10.43 -17.86 -3.60
CA GLY A 133 -9.76 -18.54 -4.71
C GLY A 133 -8.65 -17.74 -5.41
N ARG A 134 -8.59 -16.41 -5.21
CA ARG A 134 -7.48 -15.59 -5.73
C ARG A 134 -6.16 -15.86 -5.04
N VAL A 135 -6.17 -16.27 -3.77
CA VAL A 135 -4.96 -16.56 -3.01
C VAL A 135 -4.12 -17.62 -3.72
N LYS A 136 -4.76 -18.66 -4.25
CA LYS A 136 -4.08 -19.71 -5.02
C LYS A 136 -3.25 -19.16 -6.18
N LYS A 137 -3.74 -18.10 -6.85
CA LYS A 137 -3.01 -17.45 -7.95
C LYS A 137 -1.77 -16.73 -7.44
N PHE A 138 -1.82 -16.13 -6.25
CA PHE A 138 -0.69 -15.36 -5.70
C PHE A 138 0.54 -16.22 -5.46
N LYS A 139 0.35 -17.51 -5.15
CA LYS A 139 1.44 -18.48 -4.97
C LYS A 139 2.40 -18.54 -6.17
N SER A 140 1.93 -18.27 -7.37
CA SER A 140 2.76 -18.33 -8.59
C SER A 140 3.72 -17.15 -8.74
N PHE A 141 3.52 -16.06 -7.98
CA PHE A 141 4.31 -14.84 -8.15
C PHE A 141 4.59 -14.05 -6.87
N LEU A 142 4.08 -14.45 -5.70
CA LEU A 142 4.45 -13.84 -4.41
C LEU A 142 5.27 -14.85 -3.59
N ASP A 143 6.46 -14.43 -3.20
CA ASP A 143 7.31 -15.23 -2.31
C ASP A 143 6.94 -15.02 -0.84
N HIS A 144 6.47 -13.81 -0.47
CA HIS A 144 6.11 -13.50 0.91
C HIS A 144 5.03 -12.41 0.99
N VAL A 145 4.15 -12.51 2.00
CA VAL A 145 3.12 -11.50 2.29
C VAL A 145 3.24 -11.00 3.72
N LEU A 146 3.29 -9.68 3.89
CA LEU A 146 3.26 -9.02 5.19
C LEU A 146 1.82 -8.59 5.50
N LEU A 147 1.29 -9.07 6.61
CA LEU A 147 -0.11 -8.99 6.98
C LEU A 147 -0.35 -7.91 8.05
N LEU A 148 -1.41 -7.14 7.91
CA LEU A 148 -1.84 -6.16 8.91
C LEU A 148 -2.63 -6.79 10.06
N PHE A 149 -3.33 -7.89 9.79
CA PHE A 149 -4.22 -8.54 10.76
C PHE A 149 -3.89 -10.02 10.92
N GLN A 150 -3.89 -10.49 12.18
CA GLN A 150 -3.57 -11.88 12.50
C GLN A 150 -4.51 -12.89 11.83
N PHE A 151 -5.80 -12.55 11.67
CA PHE A 151 -6.78 -13.45 11.07
C PHE A 151 -6.54 -13.73 9.58
N GLU A 152 -5.78 -12.88 8.88
CA GLU A 152 -5.45 -13.04 7.46
C GLU A 152 -4.57 -14.26 7.21
N LYS A 153 -3.72 -14.60 8.18
CA LYS A 153 -2.68 -15.60 8.07
C LYS A 153 -3.22 -16.96 7.57
N LYS A 154 -4.36 -17.42 8.09
CA LYS A 154 -4.98 -18.69 7.71
C LYS A 154 -5.28 -18.83 6.21
N TYR A 155 -5.57 -17.73 5.51
CA TYR A 155 -5.88 -17.75 4.07
C TYR A 155 -4.64 -17.98 3.21
N PHE A 156 -3.49 -17.45 3.63
CA PHE A 156 -2.23 -17.60 2.92
C PHE A 156 -1.57 -18.94 3.26
N GLU A 157 -1.59 -19.37 4.52
CA GLU A 157 -1.07 -20.68 4.96
C GLU A 157 -1.79 -21.84 4.25
N LYS A 158 -3.11 -21.77 4.08
CA LYS A 158 -3.91 -22.78 3.35
C LYS A 158 -3.38 -23.04 1.94
N GLU A 159 -2.86 -22.02 1.30
CA GLU A 159 -2.28 -22.10 -0.06
C GLU A 159 -0.75 -22.25 -0.05
N ASN A 160 -0.13 -22.47 1.11
CA ASN A 160 1.32 -22.56 1.29
C ASN A 160 2.08 -21.31 0.79
N ILE A 161 1.53 -20.12 1.01
CA ILE A 161 2.21 -18.85 0.78
C ILE A 161 2.81 -18.38 2.10
N GLN A 162 4.10 -18.08 2.11
CA GLN A 162 4.78 -17.56 3.28
C GLN A 162 4.20 -16.20 3.68
N SER A 163 3.84 -16.05 4.95
CA SER A 163 3.27 -14.81 5.45
C SER A 163 3.73 -14.49 6.87
N THR A 164 3.88 -13.19 7.15
CA THR A 164 4.25 -12.69 8.48
C THR A 164 3.24 -11.64 8.92
N PHE A 165 2.70 -11.80 10.11
CA PHE A 165 1.90 -10.75 10.75
C PHE A 165 2.83 -9.64 11.26
N THR A 166 2.65 -8.43 10.76
CA THR A 166 3.46 -7.25 11.12
C THR A 166 2.72 -6.27 12.03
N GLY A 167 1.39 -6.40 12.14
CA GLY A 167 0.54 -5.43 12.81
C GLY A 167 0.22 -4.21 11.93
N HIS A 168 -0.71 -3.40 12.41
CA HIS A 168 -1.12 -2.19 11.69
C HIS A 168 -0.29 -0.99 12.18
N PRO A 169 0.38 -0.22 11.30
CA PRO A 169 1.27 0.90 11.69
C PRO A 169 0.59 2.00 12.53
N LEU A 170 -0.73 2.15 12.41
CA LEU A 170 -1.48 3.09 13.26
C LEU A 170 -1.40 2.73 14.75
N LEU A 171 -1.19 1.44 15.09
CA LEU A 171 -1.09 1.00 16.48
C LEU A 171 0.27 1.33 17.10
N GLU A 172 1.33 1.44 16.29
CA GLU A 172 2.66 1.84 16.77
C GLU A 172 2.69 3.28 17.29
N ASN A 173 1.80 4.15 16.80
CA ASN A 173 1.68 5.54 17.19
C ASN A 173 0.57 5.78 18.24
N GLY A 174 -0.02 4.71 18.77
CA GLY A 174 -1.24 4.75 19.59
C GLY A 174 -1.15 5.58 20.91
N GLU A 175 0.05 5.91 21.37
CA GLU A 175 0.20 6.79 22.55
C GLU A 175 0.35 8.28 22.20
N LYS A 176 0.82 8.59 20.97
CA LYS A 176 1.04 10.00 20.57
C LYS A 176 -0.23 10.71 20.09
N GLY A 177 -1.33 9.99 19.90
CA GLY A 177 -2.57 10.52 19.36
C GLY A 177 -3.79 10.42 20.31
N LYS A 178 -3.59 10.18 21.60
CA LYS A 178 -4.69 10.27 22.56
C LYS A 178 -5.12 11.74 22.69
N ILE A 179 -6.08 12.12 21.84
CA ILE A 179 -6.80 13.37 22.08
C ILE A 179 -7.60 13.14 23.37
N ASP A 180 -7.31 13.92 24.39
CA ASP A 180 -8.15 13.91 25.58
C ASP A 180 -9.50 14.56 25.25
N ILE A 181 -10.42 13.72 24.83
CA ILE A 181 -11.79 14.15 24.55
C ILE A 181 -12.61 14.43 25.82
N SER A 182 -12.08 14.13 27.02
CA SER A 182 -12.77 14.38 28.28
C SER A 182 -13.08 15.86 28.46
N GLN A 183 -12.22 16.76 27.96
CA GLN A 183 -12.46 18.21 27.99
C GLN A 183 -13.57 18.66 27.02
N ILE A 184 -13.77 17.90 25.91
CA ILE A 184 -14.81 18.19 24.92
C ILE A 184 -16.17 17.66 25.41
N ILE A 185 -16.15 16.59 26.22
CA ILE A 185 -17.35 15.83 26.62
C ILE A 185 -17.92 16.29 27.97
N LYS A 186 -17.29 17.24 28.65
CA LYS A 186 -17.52 17.58 30.06
C LYS A 186 -18.98 17.59 30.55
N ASP A 187 -19.94 17.89 29.66
CA ASP A 187 -21.37 18.01 30.03
C ASP A 187 -22.35 17.31 29.06
N HIS A 188 -21.87 16.48 28.11
CA HIS A 188 -22.73 15.87 27.12
C HIS A 188 -23.02 14.39 27.41
N LYS A 189 -24.29 14.01 27.46
CA LYS A 189 -24.73 12.63 27.68
C LYS A 189 -24.60 11.73 26.45
N LYS A 190 -24.49 12.31 25.25
CA LYS A 190 -24.43 11.57 23.98
C LYS A 190 -23.43 12.23 23.03
N ILE A 191 -22.68 11.40 22.31
CA ILE A 191 -21.70 11.84 21.31
C ILE A 191 -22.11 11.22 19.99
N ILE A 192 -22.12 12.03 18.94
CA ILE A 192 -22.30 11.59 17.57
C ILE A 192 -20.99 11.85 16.83
N SER A 193 -20.34 10.78 16.40
CA SER A 193 -19.11 10.85 15.59
C SER A 193 -19.46 10.85 14.11
N ILE A 194 -18.93 11.81 13.36
CA ILE A 194 -19.19 11.98 11.94
C ILE A 194 -17.93 11.66 11.16
N PHE A 195 -18.03 10.75 10.19
CA PHE A 195 -16.92 10.30 9.33
C PHE A 195 -17.25 10.66 7.87
N PRO A 196 -16.83 11.84 7.38
CA PRO A 196 -17.20 12.31 6.03
C PRO A 196 -16.47 11.58 4.90
N GLY A 197 -15.41 10.84 5.23
CA GLY A 197 -14.53 10.19 4.26
C GLY A 197 -13.14 10.88 4.20
N SER A 198 -12.24 10.30 3.42
CA SER A 198 -10.86 10.76 3.28
C SER A 198 -10.48 11.19 1.86
N ARG A 199 -11.31 10.85 0.87
CA ARG A 199 -11.11 11.21 -0.54
C ARG A 199 -11.97 12.41 -0.91
N GLN A 200 -11.45 13.28 -1.80
CA GLN A 200 -12.20 14.47 -2.24
C GLN A 200 -13.58 14.08 -2.78
N SER A 201 -13.68 13.04 -3.59
CA SER A 201 -14.96 12.56 -4.13
C SER A 201 -15.97 12.08 -3.06
N GLU A 202 -15.48 11.57 -1.93
CA GLU A 202 -16.32 11.19 -0.79
C GLU A 202 -16.79 12.46 -0.05
N LEU A 203 -15.88 13.40 0.17
CA LEU A 203 -16.19 14.68 0.83
C LEU A 203 -17.21 15.49 0.04
N ASP A 204 -17.07 15.58 -1.28
CA ASP A 204 -17.97 16.32 -2.16
C ASP A 204 -19.41 15.79 -2.08
N ILE A 205 -19.59 14.49 -1.86
CA ILE A 205 -20.91 13.85 -1.75
C ILE A 205 -21.44 13.90 -0.32
N HIS A 206 -20.59 13.56 0.66
CA HIS A 206 -21.06 13.36 2.04
C HIS A 206 -21.20 14.65 2.82
N LEU A 207 -20.32 15.65 2.63
CA LEU A 207 -20.34 16.87 3.44
C LEU A 207 -21.67 17.63 3.37
N PRO A 208 -22.29 17.84 2.19
CA PRO A 208 -23.59 18.52 2.14
C PRO A 208 -24.65 17.81 2.98
N ILE A 209 -24.73 16.47 2.86
CA ILE A 209 -25.71 15.65 3.59
C ILE A 209 -25.45 15.71 5.11
N LEU A 210 -24.19 15.63 5.52
CA LEU A 210 -23.81 15.67 6.93
C LEU A 210 -24.05 17.06 7.56
N ILE A 211 -23.84 18.14 6.80
CA ILE A 211 -24.12 19.51 7.24
C ILE A 211 -25.64 19.69 7.47
N ASP A 212 -26.46 19.20 6.54
CA ASP A 212 -27.92 19.30 6.69
C ASP A 212 -28.41 18.43 7.87
N PHE A 213 -27.85 17.25 8.07
CA PHE A 213 -28.13 16.44 9.24
C PHE A 213 -27.78 17.18 10.56
N ILE A 214 -26.62 17.84 10.64
CA ILE A 214 -26.23 18.61 11.83
C ILE A 214 -27.21 19.78 12.09
N LYS A 215 -27.65 20.46 11.03
CA LYS A 215 -28.66 21.56 11.15
C LYS A 215 -30.00 21.06 11.67
N MET A 216 -30.40 19.84 11.32
CA MET A 216 -31.66 19.24 11.80
C MET A 216 -31.59 18.81 13.27
N MET A 217 -30.39 18.69 13.84
CA MET A 217 -30.19 18.27 15.24
C MET A 217 -30.09 19.44 16.22
N ASN A 218 -29.90 20.66 15.75
CA ASN A 218 -29.88 21.88 16.53
C ASN A 218 -31.28 22.53 16.56
#